data_1dc5747cce087fd5b36db289fb036610
#
_entry.id   1dc5747cce087fd5b36db289fb036610
#
_cell.length_a   1.000
_cell.length_b   1.000
_cell.length_c   1.000
_cell.angle_alpha   90.00
_cell.angle_beta   90.00
_cell.angle_gamma   90.00
#
_symmetry.space_group_name_H-M   'P 1'
#
loop_
_entity.id
_entity.type
_entity.pdbx_description
1 polymer ?
#
loop_
_entity_poly.entity_id
_entity_poly.type
_entity_poly.pdbx_seq_one_letter_code
_entity_poly.pdbx_strand_id
1 'polypeptide(L)'
;ALTEPLPVDADQEPLVISVNGQGRLFINIGGDGETAVSLGVIKDRVMKVLAAKPGTPVQLRGDQGLDYGTVMEVMSALQDVGVTSIGLVAETP
;
A
#
# COMPACT_ATOMS: atom_id res chain seq x y z
N ALA A 1 -1.49 26.38 9.77
CA ALA A 1 -2.26 25.93 9.28
C ALA A 1 -2.10 24.63 9.16
N LEU A 2 -2.79 24.18 9.65
CA LEU A 2 -2.73 23.06 9.57
C LEU A 2 -2.76 22.55 8.36
N THR A 3 -2.15 21.68 8.13
CA THR A 3 -2.23 21.10 7.06
C THR A 3 -3.38 20.34 7.05
N GLU A 4 -4.24 20.80 6.42
CA GLU A 4 -5.27 20.12 6.18
C GLU A 4 -4.95 18.98 5.45
N PRO A 5 -5.37 17.93 5.71
CA PRO A 5 -5.23 16.80 4.90
C PRO A 5 -5.93 17.14 3.66
N LEU A 6 -5.38 16.81 2.57
CA LEU A 6 -5.99 16.99 1.38
C LEU A 6 -7.31 16.37 1.44
N PRO A 7 -8.31 17.01 0.98
CA PRO A 7 -9.60 16.46 1.03
C PRO A 7 -9.59 15.25 0.18
N VAL A 8 -9.71 14.18 0.76
CA VAL A 8 -9.79 12.98 0.07
C VAL A 8 -11.18 12.95 -0.41
N ASP A 9 -11.40 12.76 -1.65
CA ASP A 9 -12.64 12.58 -2.18
C ASP A 9 -13.24 11.46 -1.44
N ALA A 10 -14.41 11.60 -0.97
CA ALA A 10 -15.05 10.55 -0.24
C ALA A 10 -15.16 9.30 -1.08
N ASP A 11 -15.12 9.44 -2.38
CA ASP A 11 -15.19 8.30 -3.25
C ASP A 11 -13.85 7.65 -3.50
N GLN A 12 -12.76 8.21 -3.01
CA GLN A 12 -11.47 7.68 -3.33
C GLN A 12 -10.96 6.94 -2.14
N GLU A 13 -11.06 5.67 -2.12
CA GLU A 13 -10.51 4.87 -1.07
C GLU A 13 -9.03 4.72 -1.25
N PRO A 14 -8.25 4.82 -0.21
CA PRO A 14 -6.82 4.61 -0.37
C PRO A 14 -6.53 3.15 -0.67
N LEU A 15 -5.50 2.94 -1.43
CA LEU A 15 -5.01 1.59 -1.71
C LEU A 15 -4.08 1.23 -0.57
N VAL A 16 -4.46 0.30 0.26
CA VAL A 16 -3.68 -0.05 1.43
C VAL A 16 -3.05 -1.42 1.24
N ILE A 17 -1.73 -1.46 1.36
CA ILE A 17 -1.00 -2.71 1.29
C ILE A 17 -0.49 -2.96 2.69
N SER A 18 -0.78 -4.12 3.23
CA SER A 18 -0.38 -4.46 4.59
C SER A 18 0.64 -5.58 4.56
N VAL A 19 1.62 -5.51 5.46
CA VAL A 19 2.64 -6.54 5.58
C VAL A 19 2.63 -6.99 7.03
N ASN A 20 2.40 -8.24 7.28
CA ASN A 20 2.35 -8.72 8.67
C ASN A 20 3.75 -9.10 9.15
N GLY A 21 3.88 -9.50 10.40
CA GLY A 21 5.17 -9.81 10.98
C GLY A 21 5.88 -11.01 10.35
N GLN A 22 5.16 -11.77 9.54
CA GLN A 22 5.76 -12.90 8.84
C GLN A 22 6.12 -12.54 7.41
N GLY A 23 5.96 -11.29 7.02
CA GLY A 23 6.29 -10.85 5.67
C GLY A 23 5.23 -11.13 4.64
N ARG A 24 4.02 -11.49 5.06
CA ARG A 24 2.94 -11.75 4.12
C ARG A 24 2.26 -10.46 3.73
N LEU A 25 1.84 -10.38 2.48
CA LEU A 25 1.29 -9.16 1.91
C LEU A 25 -0.21 -9.27 1.71
N PHE A 26 -0.90 -8.19 1.99
CA PHE A 26 -2.35 -8.14 1.83
C PHE A 26 -2.70 -6.82 1.15
N ILE A 27 -3.81 -6.80 0.42
CA ILE A 27 -4.22 -5.60 -0.27
C ILE A 27 -5.73 -5.46 -0.12
N ASN A 28 -6.20 -4.25 0.07
CA ASN A 28 -7.62 -4.01 0.34
C ASN A 28 -8.46 -3.86 -0.93
N ILE A 29 -7.87 -3.43 -2.03
CA ILE A 29 -8.61 -3.24 -3.26
C ILE A 29 -8.28 -4.38 -4.20
N GLY A 30 -9.29 -5.01 -4.72
CA GLY A 30 -9.09 -6.14 -5.63
C GLY A 30 -8.85 -7.45 -4.91
N GLY A 31 -8.97 -7.46 -3.59
CA GLY A 31 -8.83 -8.66 -2.80
C GLY A 31 -9.67 -8.51 -1.56
N ASP A 32 -9.72 -9.52 -0.72
CA ASP A 32 -10.55 -9.48 0.47
C ASP A 32 -9.80 -8.88 1.66
N GLY A 33 -8.55 -8.58 1.52
CA GLY A 33 -7.76 -8.02 2.61
C GLY A 33 -7.35 -9.03 3.66
N GLU A 34 -7.79 -10.26 3.52
CA GLU A 34 -7.48 -11.29 4.50
C GLU A 34 -6.66 -12.44 3.92
N THR A 35 -6.59 -12.53 2.62
CA THR A 35 -5.82 -13.58 1.98
C THR A 35 -4.49 -13.03 1.51
N ALA A 36 -3.41 -13.66 1.88
CA ALA A 36 -2.09 -13.21 1.49
C ALA A 36 -1.90 -13.33 -0.01
N VAL A 37 -1.25 -12.36 -0.61
CA VAL A 37 -0.99 -12.35 -2.05
C VAL A 37 0.51 -12.16 -2.27
N SER A 38 0.96 -12.49 -3.47
CA SER A 38 2.37 -12.35 -3.79
C SER A 38 2.69 -10.92 -4.18
N LEU A 39 3.94 -10.58 -4.18
CA LEU A 39 4.37 -9.25 -4.58
C LEU A 39 3.99 -8.97 -6.03
N GLY A 40 4.04 -9.97 -6.88
CA GLY A 40 3.61 -9.80 -8.27
C GLY A 40 2.15 -9.42 -8.39
N VAL A 41 1.31 -10.01 -7.54
CA VAL A 41 -0.10 -9.68 -7.51
C VAL A 41 -0.29 -8.26 -7.01
N ILE A 42 0.48 -7.85 -6.01
CA ILE A 42 0.42 -6.48 -5.50
C ILE A 42 0.74 -5.50 -6.64
N LYS A 43 1.81 -5.75 -7.36
CA LYS A 43 2.21 -4.87 -8.45
C LYS A 43 1.12 -4.77 -9.51
N ASP A 44 0.54 -5.88 -9.87
CA ASP A 44 -0.50 -5.91 -10.89
C ASP A 44 -1.73 -5.13 -10.44
N ARG A 45 -2.15 -5.32 -9.21
CA ARG A 45 -3.31 -4.64 -8.71
C ARG A 45 -3.09 -3.14 -8.58
N VAL A 46 -1.91 -2.74 -8.13
CA VAL A 46 -1.57 -1.34 -8.01
C VAL A 46 -1.58 -0.68 -9.38
N MET A 47 -1.01 -1.34 -10.37
CA MET A 47 -1.00 -0.80 -11.71
C MET A 47 -2.41 -0.60 -12.24
N LYS A 48 -3.29 -1.57 -12.00
CA LYS A 48 -4.65 -1.47 -12.49
C LYS A 48 -5.43 -0.37 -11.78
N VAL A 49 -5.24 -0.21 -10.50
CA VAL A 49 -5.93 0.81 -9.75
C VAL A 49 -5.47 2.19 -10.20
N LEU A 50 -4.17 2.37 -10.37
CA LEU A 50 -3.65 3.67 -10.78
C LEU A 50 -4.00 3.99 -12.23
N ALA A 51 -4.16 2.98 -13.06
CA ALA A 51 -4.59 3.22 -14.44
C ALA A 51 -6.03 3.69 -14.47
N ALA A 52 -6.87 3.15 -13.60
CA ALA A 52 -8.26 3.55 -13.55
C ALA A 52 -8.48 4.85 -12.80
N LYS A 53 -7.71 5.05 -11.74
CA LYS A 53 -7.85 6.25 -10.92
C LYS A 53 -6.48 6.79 -10.56
N PRO A 54 -5.87 7.57 -11.42
CA PRO A 54 -4.56 8.12 -11.16
C PRO A 54 -4.62 9.02 -9.97
N GLY A 55 -4.07 9.13 -9.10
CA GLY A 55 -4.18 9.96 -7.92
C GLY A 55 -4.68 9.23 -6.71
N THR A 56 -4.95 7.94 -6.83
CA THR A 56 -5.34 7.15 -5.68
C THR A 56 -4.20 7.14 -4.67
N PRO A 57 -4.45 7.47 -3.42
CA PRO A 57 -3.39 7.43 -2.42
C PRO A 57 -2.99 6.00 -2.13
N VAL A 58 -1.70 5.78 -1.94
CA VAL A 58 -1.18 4.44 -1.64
C VAL A 58 -0.58 4.48 -0.25
N GLN A 59 -0.98 3.54 0.59
CA GLN A 59 -0.44 3.43 1.94
C GLN A 59 0.16 2.07 2.14
N LEU A 60 1.28 2.01 2.82
CA LEU A 60 1.91 0.77 3.19
C LEU A 60 1.87 0.67 4.70
N ARG A 61 1.20 -0.34 5.21
CA ARG A 61 1.08 -0.55 6.66
C ARG A 61 1.92 -1.75 7.03
N GLY A 62 2.75 -1.61 8.01
CA GLY A 62 3.64 -2.70 8.42
C GLY A 62 3.63 -2.90 9.91
N ASP A 63 3.85 -4.14 10.31
CA ASP A 63 4.03 -4.48 11.69
C ASP A 63 5.33 -3.85 12.15
N GLN A 64 5.37 -3.33 13.35
CA GLN A 64 6.54 -2.67 13.87
C GLN A 64 7.75 -3.60 13.90
N GLY A 65 7.53 -4.89 14.06
CA GLY A 65 8.64 -5.84 14.09
C GLY A 65 9.14 -6.28 12.73
N LEU A 66 8.65 -5.64 11.63
CA LEU A 66 9.04 -6.05 10.32
C LEU A 66 10.47 -5.75 10.01
N ASP A 67 11.08 -6.63 9.25
CA ASP A 67 12.42 -6.44 8.76
C ASP A 67 12.43 -5.28 7.78
N TYR A 68 13.38 -4.41 7.93
CA TYR A 68 13.53 -3.25 7.05
C TYR A 68 13.70 -3.67 5.60
N GLY A 69 14.41 -4.77 5.38
CA GLY A 69 14.61 -5.27 4.02
C GLY A 69 13.31 -5.64 3.33
N THR A 70 12.37 -6.23 4.08
CA THR A 70 11.08 -6.59 3.54
C THR A 70 10.29 -5.33 3.15
N VAL A 71 10.33 -4.32 4.00
CA VAL A 71 9.64 -3.08 3.72
C VAL A 71 10.22 -2.43 2.47
N MET A 72 11.54 -2.41 2.36
CA MET A 72 12.19 -1.81 1.20
C MET A 72 11.89 -2.56 -0.09
N GLU A 73 11.74 -3.87 0.00
CA GLU A 73 11.41 -4.66 -1.16
C GLU A 73 10.03 -4.29 -1.68
N VAL A 74 9.07 -4.12 -0.79
CA VAL A 74 7.72 -3.75 -1.18
C VAL A 74 7.72 -2.33 -1.74
N MET A 75 8.44 -1.41 -1.12
CA MET A 75 8.50 -0.05 -1.60
C MET A 75 9.14 0.04 -2.97
N SER A 76 10.18 -0.74 -3.19
CA SER A 76 10.83 -0.77 -4.50
C SER A 76 9.87 -1.28 -5.57
N ALA A 77 9.11 -2.31 -5.24
CA ALA A 77 8.14 -2.86 -6.19
C ALA A 77 7.06 -1.83 -6.52
N LEU A 78 6.62 -1.06 -5.55
CA LEU A 78 5.62 -0.03 -5.79
C LEU A 78 6.19 1.09 -6.66
N GLN A 79 7.43 1.45 -6.46
CA GLN A 79 8.05 2.46 -7.30
C GLN A 79 8.20 1.97 -8.73
N ASP A 80 8.43 0.69 -8.91
CA ASP A 80 8.57 0.11 -10.25
C ASP A 80 7.31 0.25 -11.06
N VAL A 81 6.15 0.29 -10.43
CA VAL A 81 4.89 0.38 -11.14
C VAL A 81 4.35 1.82 -11.17
N GLY A 82 5.18 2.76 -10.79
CA GLY A 82 4.83 4.17 -10.97
C GLY A 82 4.32 4.90 -9.74
N VAL A 83 4.36 4.28 -8.57
CA VAL A 83 3.91 4.96 -7.38
C VAL A 83 4.99 5.94 -6.95
N THR A 84 4.64 7.22 -6.83
CA THR A 84 5.62 8.23 -6.49
C THR A 84 5.50 8.71 -5.05
N SER A 85 4.38 8.43 -4.41
CA SER A 85 4.18 8.89 -3.05
C SER A 85 3.49 7.79 -2.26
N ILE A 86 4.09 7.33 -1.21
CA ILE A 86 3.59 6.24 -0.40
C ILE A 86 3.52 6.70 1.04
N GLY A 87 2.36 6.56 1.64
CA GLY A 87 2.23 6.83 3.06
C GLY A 87 2.64 5.59 3.83
N LEU A 88 3.55 5.75 4.77
CA LEU A 88 4.04 4.62 5.53
C LEU A 88 3.45 4.67 6.92
N VAL A 89 2.79 3.62 7.33
CA VAL A 89 2.18 3.52 8.64
C VAL A 89 2.73 2.32 9.36
N ALA A 90 3.34 2.55 10.51
CA ALA A 90 3.84 1.44 11.30
C ALA A 90 2.80 1.13 12.37
N GLU A 91 2.47 -0.14 12.50
CA GLU A 91 1.47 -0.53 13.46
C GLU A 91 2.12 -1.09 14.68
N THR A 92 1.72 -0.60 15.84
CA THR A 92 2.24 -1.15 17.06
C THR A 92 1.34 -2.28 17.47
N PRO A 93 1.88 -3.31 18.01
CA PRO A 93 1.11 -4.46 18.44
C PRO A 93 0.16 -4.10 19.57
#